data_ee0d15ab157d8a248b487dc03ad7d230
#
_entry.id   ee0d15ab157d8a248b487dc03ad7d230
#
_cell.length_a   1.000
_cell.length_b   1.000
_cell.length_c   1.000
_cell.angle_alpha   90.00
_cell.angle_beta   90.00
_cell.angle_gamma   90.00
#
_symmetry.space_group_name_H-M   'P 1'
#
loop_
_entity.id
_entity.type
_entity.pdbx_description
1 polymer ?
#
loop_
_entity_poly.entity_id
_entity_poly.type
_entity_poly.pdbx_seq_one_letter_code
_entity_poly.pdbx_strand_id
1 'polypeptide(L)'
;MRYFALIAWLLGASAALAETPACTPGKFKIVLDVGHTVTSAGAMSARGVTEYAFNLRLARRIEQELRDGGFIRTTVLITEGDGRVQLIRRSKRANAIAPDLLLSIHHDSVPQFYLETWTHEGVQRSYSDLFSGYSLFISRDMAKTKASLAFAKLLSTELVNRDLRFTLHYADTIRSQSRVLLDRSLGVYAFDDLVVLYKSKVPAVLFEAGLIVNRDDELLLASPERQSAIAAAVHAAIVKYCERPPRKP
;
A
#
# COMPACT_ATOMS: atom_id res chain seq x y z
N MET A 1 49.21 -37.96 54.14
CA MET A 1 49.12 -37.15 52.87
C MET A 1 47.63 -36.94 52.56
N ARG A 2 47.12 -35.70 52.72
CA ARG A 2 45.73 -35.37 52.51
C ARG A 2 45.66 -34.60 51.18
N TYR A 3 44.94 -35.14 50.17
CA TYR A 3 44.70 -34.48 48.90
C TYR A 3 43.47 -33.58 49.06
N PHE A 4 43.61 -32.24 48.86
CA PHE A 4 42.53 -31.28 48.70
C PHE A 4 42.17 -31.22 47.23
N ALA A 5 40.96 -31.62 46.93
CA ALA A 5 40.39 -31.44 45.60
C ALA A 5 39.78 -30.01 45.48
N LEU A 6 40.33 -29.20 44.61
CA LEU A 6 39.78 -27.89 44.23
C LEU A 6 38.64 -28.09 43.20
N ILE A 7 37.43 -27.81 43.63
CA ILE A 7 36.25 -27.75 42.72
C ILE A 7 36.21 -26.34 42.13
N ALA A 8 36.50 -26.21 40.82
CA ALA A 8 36.35 -24.98 40.07
C ALA A 8 34.89 -24.81 39.65
N TRP A 9 34.23 -23.76 40.14
CA TRP A 9 32.90 -23.35 39.69
C TRP A 9 33.03 -22.59 38.37
N LEU A 10 32.56 -23.18 37.26
CA LEU A 10 32.36 -22.49 35.98
C LEU A 10 31.09 -21.68 36.06
N LEU A 11 31.20 -20.36 36.24
CA LEU A 11 30.11 -19.41 36.06
C LEU A 11 29.82 -19.28 34.55
N GLY A 12 28.82 -19.99 34.08
CA GLY A 12 28.28 -19.82 32.74
C GLY A 12 27.59 -18.47 32.64
N ALA A 13 28.20 -17.51 31.94
CA ALA A 13 27.56 -16.26 31.56
C ALA A 13 26.49 -16.55 30.48
N SER A 14 25.23 -16.64 30.89
CA SER A 14 24.10 -16.63 29.95
C SER A 14 24.06 -15.26 29.27
N ALA A 15 24.48 -15.21 28.01
CA ALA A 15 24.23 -14.04 27.16
C ALA A 15 22.70 -13.89 26.98
N ALA A 16 22.11 -12.91 27.66
CA ALA A 16 20.75 -12.51 27.41
C ALA A 16 20.67 -12.06 25.95
N LEU A 17 20.02 -12.85 25.11
CA LEU A 17 19.63 -12.41 23.75
C LEU A 17 18.74 -11.19 23.95
N ALA A 18 19.19 -10.02 23.49
CA ALA A 18 18.37 -8.82 23.47
C ALA A 18 17.13 -9.14 22.61
N GLU A 19 15.97 -9.29 23.25
CA GLU A 19 14.70 -9.42 22.54
C GLU A 19 14.54 -8.21 21.62
N THR A 20 14.38 -8.46 20.32
CA THR A 20 13.96 -7.43 19.39
C THR A 20 12.67 -6.83 19.91
N PRO A 21 12.57 -5.49 20.00
CA PRO A 21 11.36 -4.88 20.53
C PRO A 21 10.17 -5.33 19.68
N ALA A 22 9.24 -6.02 20.30
CA ALA A 22 8.01 -6.45 19.67
C ALA A 22 7.25 -5.22 19.15
N CYS A 23 6.53 -5.35 18.04
CA CYS A 23 5.63 -4.32 17.53
C CYS A 23 4.74 -3.82 18.67
N THR A 24 4.59 -2.50 18.79
CA THR A 24 3.64 -1.87 19.70
C THR A 24 2.55 -1.20 18.85
N PRO A 25 1.48 -1.90 18.46
CA PRO A 25 0.46 -1.38 17.55
C PRO A 25 -0.08 -0.01 17.96
N GLY A 26 -0.37 0.18 19.24
CA GLY A 26 -0.90 1.45 19.78
C GLY A 26 0.05 2.65 19.69
N LYS A 27 1.34 2.43 19.40
CA LYS A 27 2.32 3.51 19.18
C LYS A 27 2.62 3.74 17.71
N PHE A 28 2.42 2.75 16.84
CA PHE A 28 2.74 2.81 15.42
C PHE A 28 1.73 3.70 14.68
N LYS A 29 2.22 4.76 14.05
CA LYS A 29 1.40 5.76 13.35
C LYS A 29 1.26 5.41 11.87
N ILE A 30 0.03 5.33 11.38
CA ILE A 30 -0.27 5.02 9.99
C ILE A 30 -1.10 6.16 9.39
N VAL A 31 -0.73 6.59 8.19
CA VAL A 31 -1.59 7.44 7.36
C VAL A 31 -2.07 6.63 6.17
N LEU A 32 -3.38 6.52 6.05
CA LEU A 32 -4.09 6.02 4.86
C LEU A 32 -4.49 7.24 4.05
N ASP A 33 -3.76 7.53 2.98
CA ASP A 33 -4.03 8.66 2.10
C ASP A 33 -5.05 8.24 1.05
N VAL A 34 -6.19 8.90 1.02
CA VAL A 34 -7.24 8.65 0.03
C VAL A 34 -6.86 9.33 -1.28
N GLY A 35 -6.59 8.56 -2.32
CA GLY A 35 -6.30 9.07 -3.66
C GLY A 35 -7.43 9.95 -4.19
N HIS A 36 -7.08 10.97 -4.97
CA HIS A 36 -8.03 11.91 -5.56
C HIS A 36 -8.81 12.78 -4.55
N THR A 37 -9.86 13.46 -5.02
CA THR A 37 -10.72 14.35 -4.24
C THR A 37 -12.14 14.29 -4.81
N VAL A 38 -13.12 14.88 -4.14
CA VAL A 38 -14.49 14.98 -4.66
C VAL A 38 -14.54 15.73 -6.01
N THR A 39 -13.76 16.80 -6.16
CA THR A 39 -13.75 17.66 -7.36
C THR A 39 -12.78 17.19 -8.43
N SER A 40 -11.80 16.36 -8.09
CA SER A 40 -10.84 15.73 -9.01
C SER A 40 -10.85 14.22 -8.74
N ALA A 41 -11.93 13.57 -9.15
CA ALA A 41 -12.35 12.27 -8.66
C ALA A 41 -11.59 11.06 -9.25
N GLY A 42 -10.58 11.30 -10.10
CA GLY A 42 -9.79 10.24 -10.72
C GLY A 42 -10.50 9.57 -11.89
N ALA A 43 -10.19 8.32 -12.12
CA ALA A 43 -10.81 7.52 -13.17
C ALA A 43 -12.30 7.27 -12.88
N MET A 44 -13.03 6.92 -13.95
CA MET A 44 -14.40 6.45 -13.87
C MET A 44 -14.42 4.93 -14.10
N SER A 45 -15.09 4.21 -13.23
CA SER A 45 -15.25 2.77 -13.36
C SER A 45 -16.10 2.37 -14.58
N ALA A 46 -16.05 1.11 -14.96
CA ALA A 46 -16.85 0.60 -16.09
C ALA A 46 -18.36 0.87 -15.93
N ARG A 47 -18.87 0.97 -14.69
CA ARG A 47 -20.29 1.27 -14.39
C ARG A 47 -20.54 2.70 -13.92
N GLY A 48 -19.54 3.56 -13.92
CA GLY A 48 -19.69 5.00 -13.68
C GLY A 48 -19.56 5.43 -12.22
N VAL A 49 -18.88 4.65 -11.40
CA VAL A 49 -18.47 5.04 -10.04
C VAL A 49 -17.08 5.66 -10.10
N THR A 50 -16.84 6.75 -9.37
CA THR A 50 -15.55 7.43 -9.39
C THR A 50 -14.48 6.66 -8.61
N GLU A 51 -13.23 6.76 -9.03
CA GLU A 51 -12.07 6.21 -8.31
C GLU A 51 -12.01 6.70 -6.86
N TYR A 52 -12.28 8.00 -6.63
CA TYR A 52 -12.32 8.55 -5.28
C TYR A 52 -13.30 7.80 -4.36
N ALA A 53 -14.47 7.41 -4.87
CA ALA A 53 -15.46 6.67 -4.09
C ALA A 53 -14.95 5.26 -3.70
N PHE A 54 -14.27 4.59 -4.61
CA PHE A 54 -13.60 3.32 -4.32
C PHE A 54 -12.49 3.49 -3.29
N ASN A 55 -11.62 4.49 -3.49
CA ASN A 55 -10.48 4.78 -2.60
C ASN A 55 -10.94 5.07 -1.17
N LEU A 56 -11.98 5.92 -1.01
CA LEU A 56 -12.51 6.28 0.30
C LEU A 56 -13.12 5.07 1.02
N ARG A 57 -13.90 4.26 0.30
CA ARG A 57 -14.55 3.06 0.86
C ARG A 57 -13.50 2.07 1.36
N LEU A 58 -12.50 1.77 0.54
CA LEU A 58 -11.43 0.85 0.91
C LEU A 58 -10.58 1.40 2.07
N ALA A 59 -10.24 2.70 2.06
CA ALA A 59 -9.48 3.33 3.13
C ALA A 59 -10.20 3.21 4.48
N ARG A 60 -11.53 3.39 4.50
CA ARG A 60 -12.35 3.23 5.72
C ARG A 60 -12.40 1.78 6.19
N ARG A 61 -12.50 0.82 5.27
CA ARG A 61 -12.46 -0.60 5.63
C ARG A 61 -11.09 -1.00 6.21
N ILE A 62 -10.00 -0.50 5.63
CA ILE A 62 -8.65 -0.72 6.15
C ILE A 62 -8.47 -0.03 7.52
N GLU A 63 -8.95 1.20 7.69
CA GLU A 63 -8.90 1.91 8.98
C GLU A 63 -9.57 1.08 10.09
N GLN A 64 -10.76 0.55 9.83
CA GLN A 64 -11.49 -0.27 10.79
C GLN A 64 -10.68 -1.51 11.18
N GLU A 65 -10.18 -2.27 10.20
CA GLU A 65 -9.37 -3.47 10.42
C GLU A 65 -8.11 -3.18 11.25
N LEU A 66 -7.43 -2.08 10.95
CA LEU A 66 -6.21 -1.69 11.67
C LEU A 66 -6.52 -1.28 13.12
N ARG A 67 -7.61 -0.54 13.35
CA ARG A 67 -8.02 -0.12 14.70
C ARG A 67 -8.43 -1.32 15.55
N ASP A 68 -9.17 -2.26 14.96
CA ASP A 68 -9.58 -3.50 15.63
C ASP A 68 -8.35 -4.36 15.97
N GLY A 69 -7.31 -4.34 15.14
CA GLY A 69 -6.00 -4.95 15.37
C GLY A 69 -5.07 -4.15 16.31
N GLY A 70 -5.57 -3.09 16.97
CA GLY A 70 -4.83 -2.30 17.97
C GLY A 70 -4.00 -1.15 17.40
N PHE A 71 -3.97 -0.92 16.07
CA PHE A 71 -3.29 0.23 15.46
C PHE A 71 -4.15 1.51 15.56
N ILE A 72 -4.42 1.93 16.80
CA ILE A 72 -5.33 3.05 17.11
C ILE A 72 -4.85 4.41 16.59
N ARG A 73 -3.57 4.55 16.21
CA ARG A 73 -2.98 5.77 15.62
C ARG A 73 -3.05 5.76 14.09
N THR A 74 -4.07 5.11 13.53
CA THR A 74 -4.39 5.16 12.11
C THR A 74 -5.20 6.42 11.79
N THR A 75 -4.79 7.16 10.77
CA THR A 75 -5.45 8.39 10.29
C THR A 75 -5.79 8.24 8.82
N VAL A 76 -7.06 8.41 8.45
CA VAL A 76 -7.48 8.54 7.06
C VAL A 76 -7.32 10.00 6.63
N LEU A 77 -6.44 10.25 5.69
CA LEU A 77 -6.13 11.57 5.15
C LEU A 77 -6.98 11.83 3.91
N ILE A 78 -7.98 12.68 4.05
CA ILE A 78 -8.81 13.19 2.95
C ILE A 78 -8.32 14.59 2.59
N THR A 79 -8.15 14.86 1.30
CA THR A 79 -7.69 16.16 0.79
C THR A 79 -8.74 16.73 -0.15
N GLU A 80 -8.90 18.04 -0.12
CA GLU A 80 -9.81 18.79 -0.96
C GLU A 80 -9.06 19.60 -2.02
N GLY A 81 -9.77 20.02 -3.08
CA GLY A 81 -9.26 20.85 -4.16
C GLY A 81 -8.73 20.05 -5.34
N ASP A 82 -8.21 20.76 -6.34
CA ASP A 82 -7.90 20.24 -7.67
C ASP A 82 -6.42 20.36 -8.03
N GLY A 83 -6.03 19.61 -9.04
CA GLY A 83 -4.75 19.72 -9.73
C GLY A 83 -3.53 19.46 -8.84
N ARG A 84 -2.37 19.97 -9.31
CA ARG A 84 -1.07 19.71 -8.65
C ARG A 84 -0.97 20.33 -7.24
N VAL A 85 -1.73 21.38 -6.96
CA VAL A 85 -1.71 22.05 -5.65
C VAL A 85 -2.22 21.13 -4.56
N GLN A 86 -3.28 20.37 -4.81
CA GLN A 86 -3.80 19.41 -3.84
C GLN A 86 -2.80 18.26 -3.56
N LEU A 87 -2.03 17.79 -4.57
CA LEU A 87 -1.00 16.77 -4.37
C LEU A 87 0.13 17.27 -3.44
N ILE A 88 0.53 18.54 -3.58
CA ILE A 88 1.53 19.16 -2.69
C ILE A 88 0.96 19.31 -1.26
N ARG A 89 -0.29 19.75 -1.12
CA ARG A 89 -0.97 19.85 0.20
C ARG A 89 -1.05 18.50 0.89
N ARG A 90 -1.43 17.45 0.16
CA ARG A 90 -1.50 16.06 0.60
C ARG A 90 -0.15 15.60 1.18
N SER A 91 0.92 15.75 0.42
CA SER A 91 2.28 15.39 0.85
C SER A 91 2.73 16.20 2.08
N LYS A 92 2.42 17.50 2.14
CA LYS A 92 2.74 18.34 3.30
C LYS A 92 1.98 17.88 4.56
N ARG A 93 0.67 17.58 4.45
CA ARG A 93 -0.15 17.11 5.57
C ARG A 93 0.33 15.75 6.07
N ALA A 94 0.59 14.80 5.15
CA ALA A 94 1.13 13.49 5.50
C ALA A 94 2.47 13.61 6.23
N ASN A 95 3.39 14.43 5.72
CA ASN A 95 4.69 14.66 6.36
C ASN A 95 4.57 15.35 7.73
N ALA A 96 3.59 16.25 7.93
CA ALA A 96 3.36 16.93 9.21
C ALA A 96 2.87 15.99 10.31
N ILE A 97 2.11 14.95 9.96
CA ILE A 97 1.70 13.88 10.89
C ILE A 97 2.92 13.05 11.31
N ALA A 98 3.96 13.01 10.49
CA ALA A 98 5.16 12.20 10.67
C ALA A 98 4.82 10.74 11.03
N PRO A 99 4.11 10.01 10.15
CA PRO A 99 3.75 8.62 10.40
C PRO A 99 4.96 7.68 10.24
N ASP A 100 4.84 6.49 10.80
CA ASP A 100 5.80 5.41 10.58
C ASP A 100 5.61 4.77 9.20
N LEU A 101 4.40 4.90 8.63
CA LEU A 101 4.04 4.41 7.29
C LEU A 101 2.94 5.27 6.66
N LEU A 102 3.12 5.61 5.38
CA LEU A 102 2.12 6.22 4.51
C LEU A 102 1.69 5.18 3.45
N LEU A 103 0.39 4.89 3.37
CA LEU A 103 -0.22 4.08 2.32
C LEU A 103 -1.21 4.94 1.54
N SER A 104 -0.88 5.27 0.28
CA SER A 104 -1.78 5.99 -0.61
C SER A 104 -2.64 4.98 -1.37
N ILE A 105 -3.95 5.09 -1.22
CA ILE A 105 -4.94 4.12 -1.72
C ILE A 105 -5.58 4.67 -2.98
N HIS A 106 -5.47 3.91 -4.05
CA HIS A 106 -5.94 4.19 -5.38
C HIS A 106 -6.64 2.97 -6.00
N HIS A 107 -7.35 3.21 -7.10
CA HIS A 107 -7.87 2.18 -8.00
C HIS A 107 -7.59 2.60 -9.43
N ASP A 108 -7.00 1.69 -10.18
CA ASP A 108 -6.34 1.97 -11.44
C ASP A 108 -7.33 2.06 -12.63
N SER A 109 -6.80 2.59 -13.70
CA SER A 109 -7.36 2.58 -15.04
C SER A 109 -6.28 2.22 -16.05
N VAL A 110 -6.65 2.17 -17.32
CA VAL A 110 -5.72 1.96 -18.42
C VAL A 110 -5.65 3.18 -19.34
N PRO A 111 -4.57 3.35 -20.12
CA PRO A 111 -4.51 4.35 -21.18
C PRO A 111 -5.70 4.29 -22.13
N GLN A 112 -6.11 5.44 -22.65
CA GLN A 112 -7.28 5.62 -23.53
C GLN A 112 -7.34 4.64 -24.70
N PHE A 113 -6.20 4.25 -25.27
CA PHE A 113 -6.12 3.34 -26.42
C PHE A 113 -6.43 1.87 -26.08
N TYR A 114 -6.58 1.53 -24.80
CA TYR A 114 -7.07 0.23 -24.35
C TYR A 114 -8.54 0.25 -23.95
N LEU A 115 -9.17 1.44 -23.93
CA LEU A 115 -10.57 1.56 -23.58
C LEU A 115 -11.47 1.30 -24.78
N GLU A 116 -12.49 0.51 -24.53
CA GLU A 116 -13.64 0.27 -25.40
C GLU A 116 -14.87 0.95 -24.82
N THR A 117 -15.97 1.00 -25.58
CA THR A 117 -17.25 1.54 -25.12
C THR A 117 -18.31 0.44 -25.04
N TRP A 118 -19.18 0.55 -24.05
CA TRP A 118 -20.36 -0.28 -23.89
C TRP A 118 -21.52 0.53 -23.33
N THR A 119 -22.75 0.00 -23.44
CA THR A 119 -23.93 0.63 -22.85
C THR A 119 -24.26 -0.06 -21.53
N HIS A 120 -24.23 0.72 -20.44
CA HIS A 120 -24.66 0.26 -19.13
C HIS A 120 -25.79 1.16 -18.63
N GLU A 121 -26.97 0.56 -18.36
CA GLU A 121 -28.18 1.28 -17.94
C GLU A 121 -28.55 2.45 -18.85
N GLY A 122 -28.42 2.26 -20.17
CA GLY A 122 -28.72 3.29 -21.17
C GLY A 122 -27.67 4.39 -21.34
N VAL A 123 -26.56 4.34 -20.58
CA VAL A 123 -25.45 5.31 -20.64
C VAL A 123 -24.22 4.69 -21.29
N GLN A 124 -23.61 5.42 -22.23
CA GLN A 124 -22.32 5.01 -22.81
C GLN A 124 -21.21 5.15 -21.76
N ARG A 125 -20.46 4.08 -21.56
CA ARG A 125 -19.36 3.98 -20.60
C ARG A 125 -18.10 3.44 -21.28
N SER A 126 -16.94 3.75 -20.69
CA SER A 126 -15.66 3.16 -21.13
C SER A 126 -15.29 1.98 -20.23
N TYR A 127 -14.71 0.94 -20.82
CA TYR A 127 -14.23 -0.23 -20.10
C TYR A 127 -12.99 -0.82 -20.78
N SER A 128 -12.29 -1.70 -20.07
CA SER A 128 -11.25 -2.57 -20.63
C SER A 128 -11.14 -3.84 -19.80
N ASP A 129 -11.42 -4.98 -20.39
CA ASP A 129 -11.29 -6.29 -19.74
C ASP A 129 -9.91 -6.94 -19.97
N LEU A 130 -8.96 -6.19 -20.58
CA LEU A 130 -7.64 -6.73 -20.94
C LEU A 130 -6.74 -6.97 -19.72
N PHE A 131 -6.89 -6.16 -18.68
CA PHE A 131 -6.05 -6.21 -17.49
C PHE A 131 -6.91 -6.22 -16.24
N SER A 132 -6.43 -6.90 -15.20
CA SER A 132 -7.05 -6.94 -13.87
C SER A 132 -5.99 -7.15 -12.80
N GLY A 133 -6.32 -6.85 -11.54
CA GLY A 133 -5.44 -7.04 -10.41
C GLY A 133 -4.73 -5.77 -9.95
N TYR A 134 -4.03 -5.88 -8.82
CA TYR A 134 -3.40 -4.74 -8.14
C TYR A 134 -2.00 -4.42 -8.68
N SER A 135 -1.52 -3.20 -8.35
CA SER A 135 -0.12 -2.77 -8.51
C SER A 135 0.36 -2.03 -7.27
N LEU A 136 1.66 -2.10 -7.01
CA LEU A 136 2.30 -1.37 -5.92
C LEU A 136 3.41 -0.48 -6.46
N PHE A 137 3.41 0.78 -6.06
CA PHE A 137 4.40 1.75 -6.52
C PHE A 137 5.17 2.35 -5.35
N ILE A 138 6.48 2.52 -5.57
CA ILE A 138 7.36 3.35 -4.74
C ILE A 138 8.10 4.34 -5.64
N SER A 139 8.68 5.39 -5.06
CA SER A 139 9.64 6.23 -5.75
C SER A 139 11.06 5.88 -5.32
N ARG A 140 12.00 5.84 -6.29
CA ARG A 140 13.43 5.68 -5.99
C ARG A 140 14.06 6.96 -5.48
N ASP A 141 13.41 8.11 -5.73
CA ASP A 141 13.86 9.45 -5.37
C ASP A 141 13.35 9.91 -4.00
N MET A 142 12.70 9.02 -3.25
CA MET A 142 12.22 9.33 -1.90
C MET A 142 13.24 9.02 -0.82
N ALA A 143 13.16 9.74 0.32
CA ALA A 143 14.09 9.60 1.43
C ALA A 143 14.14 8.19 2.06
N LYS A 144 13.06 7.41 1.94
CA LYS A 144 12.89 6.10 2.61
C LYS A 144 12.63 4.95 1.63
N THR A 145 13.22 4.99 0.44
CA THR A 145 13.04 4.01 -0.64
C THR A 145 13.20 2.55 -0.17
N LYS A 146 14.27 2.23 0.56
CA LYS A 146 14.50 0.85 1.06
C LYS A 146 13.40 0.37 2.00
N ALA A 147 12.92 1.24 2.87
CA ALA A 147 11.85 0.93 3.81
C ALA A 147 10.50 0.77 3.08
N SER A 148 10.23 1.64 2.11
CA SER A 148 9.04 1.59 1.25
C SER A 148 8.99 0.30 0.43
N LEU A 149 10.11 -0.06 -0.22
CA LEU A 149 10.21 -1.32 -0.96
C LEU A 149 9.98 -2.54 -0.05
N ALA A 150 10.52 -2.49 1.16
CA ALA A 150 10.35 -3.56 2.13
C ALA A 150 8.88 -3.74 2.52
N PHE A 151 8.14 -2.65 2.74
CA PHE A 151 6.71 -2.72 3.02
C PHE A 151 5.90 -3.16 1.78
N ALA A 152 6.19 -2.62 0.61
CA ALA A 152 5.52 -3.02 -0.63
C ALA A 152 5.61 -4.53 -0.89
N LYS A 153 6.79 -5.12 -0.67
CA LYS A 153 6.98 -6.58 -0.78
C LYS A 153 6.18 -7.38 0.25
N LEU A 154 6.11 -6.92 1.51
CA LEU A 154 5.27 -7.55 2.52
C LEU A 154 3.80 -7.48 2.14
N LEU A 155 3.33 -6.30 1.72
CA LEU A 155 1.93 -6.11 1.33
C LEU A 155 1.57 -7.02 0.15
N SER A 156 2.40 -7.06 -0.88
CA SER A 156 2.16 -7.94 -2.02
C SER A 156 2.13 -9.41 -1.61
N THR A 157 3.05 -9.85 -0.76
CA THR A 157 3.06 -11.24 -0.24
C THR A 157 1.74 -11.56 0.46
N GLU A 158 1.24 -10.64 1.30
CA GLU A 158 -0.02 -10.84 2.01
C GLU A 158 -1.25 -10.82 1.09
N LEU A 159 -1.21 -10.04 0.02
CA LEU A 159 -2.25 -10.02 -1.01
C LEU A 159 -2.27 -11.35 -1.79
N VAL A 160 -1.11 -11.81 -2.24
CA VAL A 160 -0.97 -13.11 -2.96
C VAL A 160 -1.43 -14.29 -2.08
N ASN A 161 -1.09 -14.28 -0.80
CA ASN A 161 -1.51 -15.32 0.16
C ASN A 161 -3.04 -15.36 0.36
N ARG A 162 -3.77 -14.37 -0.14
CA ARG A 162 -5.24 -14.28 -0.11
C ARG A 162 -5.86 -14.32 -1.50
N ASP A 163 -5.14 -14.93 -2.46
CA ASP A 163 -5.57 -15.13 -3.85
C ASP A 163 -5.86 -13.82 -4.62
N LEU A 164 -5.28 -12.69 -4.19
CA LEU A 164 -5.31 -11.48 -4.98
C LEU A 164 -4.15 -11.51 -5.99
N ARG A 165 -4.47 -11.19 -7.24
CA ARG A 165 -3.49 -11.18 -8.33
C ARG A 165 -2.98 -9.76 -8.56
N PHE A 166 -1.69 -9.63 -8.86
CA PHE A 166 -1.12 -8.38 -9.36
C PHE A 166 -1.16 -8.33 -10.89
N THR A 167 -1.21 -7.12 -11.42
CA THR A 167 -1.14 -6.90 -12.87
C THR A 167 0.30 -6.56 -13.30
N LEU A 168 0.65 -6.93 -14.52
CA LEU A 168 1.94 -6.61 -15.13
C LEU A 168 1.82 -5.62 -16.31
N HIS A 169 0.65 -4.98 -16.50
CA HIS A 169 0.43 -4.11 -17.66
C HIS A 169 1.39 -2.91 -17.71
N TYR A 170 1.89 -2.44 -16.56
CA TYR A 170 2.92 -1.39 -16.50
C TYR A 170 4.33 -1.87 -16.90
N ALA A 171 4.56 -3.17 -16.99
CA ALA A 171 5.81 -3.73 -17.51
C ALA A 171 5.82 -3.85 -19.03
N ASP A 172 4.69 -3.60 -19.70
CA ASP A 172 4.59 -3.63 -21.15
C ASP A 172 5.31 -2.41 -21.75
N THR A 173 6.38 -2.69 -22.52
CA THR A 173 7.24 -1.67 -23.13
C THR A 173 6.72 -1.16 -24.48
N ILE A 174 5.68 -1.79 -25.04
CA ILE A 174 5.28 -1.57 -26.44
C ILE A 174 4.64 -0.18 -26.64
N ARG A 175 4.12 0.48 -25.61
CA ARG A 175 3.38 1.74 -25.74
C ARG A 175 3.75 2.84 -24.73
N SER A 176 5.02 3.00 -24.44
CA SER A 176 5.60 4.18 -23.72
C SER A 176 5.11 4.47 -22.28
N GLN A 177 4.34 3.62 -21.66
CA GLN A 177 3.91 3.79 -20.25
C GLN A 177 4.59 2.79 -19.31
N SER A 178 5.66 2.16 -19.74
CA SER A 178 6.39 1.20 -18.92
C SER A 178 6.92 1.85 -17.65
N ARG A 179 6.67 1.20 -16.52
CA ARG A 179 7.29 1.54 -15.23
C ARG A 179 8.41 0.54 -14.95
N VAL A 180 9.43 0.97 -14.23
CA VAL A 180 10.52 0.08 -13.86
C VAL A 180 9.98 -0.97 -12.88
N LEU A 181 9.98 -2.22 -13.30
CA LEU A 181 9.54 -3.35 -12.50
C LEU A 181 10.66 -3.71 -11.50
N LEU A 182 10.42 -3.46 -10.22
CA LEU A 182 11.38 -3.72 -9.14
C LEU A 182 11.30 -5.16 -8.61
N ASP A 183 10.11 -5.76 -8.68
CA ASP A 183 9.90 -7.16 -8.31
C ASP A 183 8.79 -7.77 -9.17
N ARG A 184 9.19 -8.64 -10.11
CA ARG A 184 8.26 -9.30 -11.03
C ARG A 184 7.35 -10.32 -10.36
N SER A 185 7.81 -10.95 -9.29
CA SER A 185 7.04 -11.98 -8.59
C SER A 185 5.98 -11.39 -7.65
N LEU A 186 6.05 -10.07 -7.40
CA LEU A 186 5.20 -9.35 -6.45
C LEU A 186 4.49 -8.13 -7.05
N GLY A 187 4.66 -7.83 -8.35
CA GLY A 187 4.01 -6.68 -8.98
C GLY A 187 4.38 -5.33 -8.36
N VAL A 188 5.65 -5.16 -7.96
CA VAL A 188 6.15 -3.92 -7.36
C VAL A 188 6.93 -3.12 -8.38
N TYR A 189 6.56 -1.85 -8.54
CA TYR A 189 7.11 -0.93 -9.54
C TYR A 189 7.76 0.30 -8.91
N ALA A 190 8.68 0.92 -9.65
CA ALA A 190 9.12 2.29 -9.41
C ALA A 190 8.29 3.25 -10.27
N PHE A 191 7.80 4.32 -9.65
CA PHE A 191 7.20 5.46 -10.32
C PHE A 191 7.67 6.75 -9.65
N ASP A 192 8.76 7.29 -10.18
CA ASP A 192 9.52 8.37 -9.52
C ASP A 192 8.80 9.73 -9.59
N ASP A 193 7.90 9.93 -10.56
CA ASP A 193 7.16 11.19 -10.76
C ASP A 193 5.91 11.35 -9.88
N LEU A 194 5.54 10.34 -9.08
CA LEU A 194 4.38 10.43 -8.20
C LEU A 194 4.65 11.37 -7.02
N VAL A 195 4.03 12.55 -7.04
CA VAL A 195 4.26 13.63 -6.07
C VAL A 195 4.12 13.16 -4.63
N VAL A 196 3.10 12.35 -4.33
CA VAL A 196 2.84 11.83 -2.98
C VAL A 196 3.99 10.95 -2.50
N LEU A 197 4.64 10.21 -3.39
CA LEU A 197 5.76 9.33 -3.07
C LEU A 197 7.08 10.11 -2.97
N TYR A 198 7.51 10.81 -4.04
CA TYR A 198 8.83 11.44 -4.04
C TYR A 198 8.94 12.62 -3.05
N LYS A 199 7.82 13.26 -2.67
CA LYS A 199 7.78 14.28 -1.60
C LYS A 199 7.65 13.69 -0.20
N SER A 200 7.45 12.38 -0.06
CA SER A 200 7.34 11.75 1.25
C SER A 200 8.68 11.72 1.99
N LYS A 201 8.66 12.15 3.24
CA LYS A 201 9.81 12.07 4.17
C LYS A 201 9.80 10.78 4.99
N VAL A 202 8.75 9.99 4.87
CA VAL A 202 8.50 8.74 5.60
C VAL A 202 8.39 7.57 4.62
N PRO A 203 8.47 6.31 5.07
CA PRO A 203 8.16 5.16 4.22
C PRO A 203 6.77 5.32 3.59
N ALA A 204 6.68 5.20 2.26
CA ALA A 204 5.44 5.42 1.53
C ALA A 204 5.30 4.46 0.36
N VAL A 205 4.09 3.95 0.17
CA VAL A 205 3.69 3.09 -0.94
C VAL A 205 2.36 3.59 -1.49
N LEU A 206 2.24 3.66 -2.82
CA LEU A 206 0.96 3.82 -3.48
C LEU A 206 0.45 2.43 -3.89
N PHE A 207 -0.77 2.15 -3.52
CA PHE A 207 -1.46 0.90 -3.76
C PHE A 207 -2.65 1.11 -4.68
N GLU A 208 -2.52 0.65 -5.92
CA GLU A 208 -3.62 0.48 -6.86
C GLU A 208 -4.29 -0.87 -6.55
N ALA A 209 -5.46 -0.84 -5.94
CA ALA A 209 -6.10 -2.05 -5.40
C ALA A 209 -6.67 -2.98 -6.47
N GLY A 210 -6.85 -2.47 -7.69
CA GLY A 210 -7.31 -3.17 -8.89
C GLY A 210 -7.73 -2.19 -9.97
N LEU A 211 -8.20 -2.69 -11.11
CA LEU A 211 -8.58 -1.88 -12.26
C LEU A 211 -10.11 -1.68 -12.32
N ILE A 212 -10.60 -0.49 -11.95
CA ILE A 212 -12.06 -0.20 -11.94
C ILE A 212 -12.67 -0.05 -13.33
N VAL A 213 -11.88 0.05 -14.37
CA VAL A 213 -12.35 0.01 -15.77
C VAL A 213 -12.57 -1.40 -16.28
N ASN A 214 -12.07 -2.43 -15.60
CA ASN A 214 -12.37 -3.83 -15.88
C ASN A 214 -13.71 -4.19 -15.23
N ARG A 215 -14.64 -4.75 -16.04
CA ARG A 215 -16.03 -4.99 -15.62
C ARG A 215 -16.18 -6.02 -14.51
N ASP A 216 -15.28 -7.00 -14.45
CA ASP A 216 -15.28 -8.04 -13.42
C ASP A 216 -14.50 -7.59 -12.18
N ASP A 217 -13.34 -6.97 -12.35
CA ASP A 217 -12.51 -6.46 -11.25
C ASP A 217 -13.25 -5.36 -10.46
N GLU A 218 -13.99 -4.46 -11.15
CA GLU A 218 -14.86 -3.46 -10.53
C GLU A 218 -15.85 -4.07 -9.54
N LEU A 219 -16.55 -5.14 -9.95
CA LEU A 219 -17.52 -5.82 -9.09
C LEU A 219 -16.86 -6.49 -7.89
N LEU A 220 -15.71 -7.13 -8.11
CA LEU A 220 -14.92 -7.70 -7.03
C LEU A 220 -14.48 -6.61 -6.04
N LEU A 221 -13.92 -5.49 -6.52
CA LEU A 221 -13.44 -4.36 -5.70
C LEU A 221 -14.57 -3.67 -4.92
N ALA A 222 -15.80 -3.71 -5.46
CA ALA A 222 -16.99 -3.21 -4.77
C ALA A 222 -17.49 -4.16 -3.68
N SER A 223 -17.13 -5.45 -3.72
CA SER A 223 -17.65 -6.45 -2.79
C SER A 223 -17.06 -6.33 -1.38
N PRO A 224 -17.87 -6.54 -0.33
CA PRO A 224 -17.39 -6.54 1.06
C PRO A 224 -16.30 -7.59 1.32
N GLU A 225 -16.39 -8.73 0.66
CA GLU A 225 -15.47 -9.87 0.78
C GLU A 225 -14.07 -9.48 0.30
N ARG A 226 -13.98 -8.88 -0.90
CA ARG A 226 -12.71 -8.40 -1.47
C ARG A 226 -12.11 -7.29 -0.63
N GLN A 227 -12.91 -6.32 -0.19
CA GLN A 227 -12.44 -5.23 0.67
C GLN A 227 -11.93 -5.75 2.01
N SER A 228 -12.60 -6.75 2.59
CA SER A 228 -12.15 -7.41 3.83
C SER A 228 -10.85 -8.19 3.62
N ALA A 229 -10.71 -8.91 2.52
CA ALA A 229 -9.46 -9.62 2.19
C ALA A 229 -8.28 -8.65 2.01
N ILE A 230 -8.49 -7.52 1.33
CA ILE A 230 -7.47 -6.46 1.18
C ILE A 230 -7.12 -5.86 2.54
N ALA A 231 -8.12 -5.51 3.36
CA ALA A 231 -7.88 -4.92 4.67
C ALA A 231 -7.09 -5.86 5.58
N ALA A 232 -7.42 -7.14 5.60
CA ALA A 232 -6.69 -8.17 6.34
C ALA A 232 -5.25 -8.35 5.82
N ALA A 233 -5.01 -8.25 4.50
CA ALA A 233 -3.68 -8.28 3.92
C ALA A 233 -2.84 -7.08 4.36
N VAL A 234 -3.42 -5.86 4.32
CA VAL A 234 -2.77 -4.63 4.79
C VAL A 234 -2.42 -4.73 6.28
N HIS A 235 -3.35 -5.20 7.11
CA HIS A 235 -3.11 -5.40 8.54
C HIS A 235 -1.95 -6.38 8.78
N ALA A 236 -1.98 -7.56 8.18
CA ALA A 236 -0.92 -8.56 8.32
C ALA A 236 0.45 -8.04 7.84
N ALA A 237 0.49 -7.30 6.75
CA ALA A 237 1.71 -6.67 6.25
C ALA A 237 2.27 -5.61 7.22
N ILE A 238 1.38 -4.80 7.82
CA ILE A 238 1.76 -3.77 8.81
C ILE A 238 2.29 -4.41 10.10
N VAL A 239 1.67 -5.47 10.60
CA VAL A 239 2.17 -6.24 11.75
C VAL A 239 3.61 -6.69 11.48
N LYS A 240 3.83 -7.40 10.37
CA LYS A 240 5.17 -7.88 9.98
C LYS A 240 6.18 -6.74 9.74
N TYR A 241 5.71 -5.60 9.27
CA TYR A 241 6.57 -4.43 9.06
C TYR A 241 6.95 -3.75 10.37
N CYS A 242 6.02 -3.62 11.31
CA CYS A 242 6.21 -3.06 12.64
C CYS A 242 7.17 -3.90 13.50
N GLU A 243 7.13 -5.23 13.36
CA GLU A 243 7.99 -6.17 14.09
C GLU A 243 9.45 -6.18 13.58
N ARG A 244 9.73 -5.52 12.46
CA ARG A 244 11.12 -5.44 11.97
C ARG A 244 11.97 -4.59 12.89
N PRO A 245 13.16 -5.06 13.27
CA PRO A 245 14.06 -4.25 14.07
C PRO A 245 14.37 -2.94 13.33
N PRO A 246 14.46 -1.79 14.05
CA PRO A 246 14.87 -0.54 13.45
C PRO A 246 16.24 -0.76 12.81
N ARG A 247 16.31 -0.50 11.49
CA ARG A 247 17.62 -0.57 10.80
C ARG A 247 18.49 0.53 11.38
N LYS A 248 19.63 0.15 11.94
CA LYS A 248 20.66 1.12 12.32
C LYS A 248 20.95 2.03 11.11
N PRO A 249 21.12 3.33 11.33
CA PRO A 249 21.41 4.31 10.28
C PRO A 249 22.65 3.98 9.48
#